data_697a2287529fba97a9dda21a87946032
#
_entry.id   697a2287529fba97a9dda21a87946032
#
_cell.length_a   1.000
_cell.length_b   1.000
_cell.length_c   1.000
_cell.angle_alpha   90.00
_cell.angle_beta   90.00
_cell.angle_gamma   90.00
#
_symmetry.space_group_name_H-M   'P 1'
#
loop_
_entity.id
_entity.type
_entity.pdbx_description
1 polymer ?
#
loop_
_entity_poly.entity_id
_entity_poly.type
_entity_poly.pdbx_seq_one_letter_code
_entity_poly.pdbx_strand_id
1 'polypeptide(L)'
;MKKAKLITSSAVVMTMVMSSIVPAFAYSKEETVYSKLKTNGTEKTTVVSEHLINDQNETSLDDQSSLKKIKNVNGKETFKQDGSSLVWQTTDGQDIYYQGKTTNSLPVSMKVTYKLDGKKMKLKNMLGKKGKVEIQIDYTNNEKQDVDGKELYVPFVVTTGTMLPTKTDSNIEVTNGKVISNGSSNIIMAVAAPGLSKNYDNNEELEKLNSVTIK
;
A
#
# COMPACT_ATOMS: atom_id res chain seq x y z
N MET A 1 31.13 -23.31 -8.67
CA MET A 1 30.34 -22.06 -8.88
C MET A 1 28.97 -22.26 -8.28
N LYS A 2 28.71 -21.73 -7.07
CA LYS A 2 27.38 -21.82 -6.44
C LYS A 2 26.46 -20.78 -7.08
N LYS A 3 25.37 -21.24 -7.69
CA LYS A 3 24.32 -20.37 -8.26
C LYS A 3 23.67 -19.61 -7.11
N ALA A 4 23.78 -18.29 -7.08
CA ALA A 4 23.05 -17.44 -6.17
C ALA A 4 21.56 -17.59 -6.48
N LYS A 5 20.79 -18.14 -5.54
CA LYS A 5 19.33 -18.10 -5.56
C LYS A 5 18.92 -16.68 -5.17
N LEU A 6 18.59 -15.88 -6.16
CA LEU A 6 17.91 -14.61 -5.92
C LEU A 6 16.52 -14.94 -5.36
N ILE A 7 16.31 -14.62 -4.09
CA ILE A 7 14.98 -14.68 -3.48
C ILE A 7 14.20 -13.48 -4.02
N THR A 8 13.53 -13.67 -5.14
CA THR A 8 12.59 -12.71 -5.70
C THR A 8 11.26 -12.80 -4.96
N SER A 9 11.24 -12.41 -3.72
CA SER A 9 10.02 -12.11 -2.99
C SER A 9 9.87 -10.60 -2.89
N SER A 10 9.59 -9.95 -3.99
CA SER A 10 9.12 -8.56 -3.99
C SER A 10 7.64 -8.56 -3.63
N ALA A 11 7.34 -8.78 -2.35
CA ALA A 11 6.04 -8.44 -1.81
C ALA A 11 6.09 -6.94 -1.48
N VAL A 12 5.62 -6.10 -2.38
CA VAL A 12 5.28 -4.73 -2.03
C VAL A 12 3.95 -4.83 -1.28
N VAL A 13 4.00 -4.62 0.03
CA VAL A 13 2.82 -4.48 0.87
C VAL A 13 2.55 -2.99 0.96
N MET A 14 1.48 -2.54 0.34
CA MET A 14 0.98 -1.19 0.50
C MET A 14 -0.05 -1.22 1.63
N THR A 15 0.26 -0.59 2.75
CA THR A 15 -0.64 -0.42 3.87
C THR A 15 -1.21 0.99 3.81
N MET A 16 -2.51 1.12 3.64
CA MET A 16 -3.23 2.37 3.79
C MET A 16 -4.16 2.24 5.00
N VAL A 17 -4.04 3.18 5.91
CA VAL A 17 -5.02 3.37 6.99
C VAL A 17 -5.92 4.51 6.55
N MET A 18 -7.18 4.23 6.35
CA MET A 18 -8.20 5.23 6.06
C MET A 18 -9.13 5.31 7.27
N SER A 19 -9.15 6.44 7.96
CA SER A 19 -10.21 6.75 8.91
C SER A 19 -11.36 7.36 8.14
N SER A 20 -12.45 6.62 7.96
CA SER A 20 -13.70 7.18 7.46
C SER A 20 -14.45 7.84 8.62
N ILE A 21 -14.86 9.10 8.45
CA ILE A 21 -15.86 9.73 9.32
C ILE A 21 -17.19 9.08 8.96
N VAL A 22 -17.60 8.11 9.75
CA VAL A 22 -18.87 7.41 9.57
C VAL A 22 -19.90 8.08 10.51
N PRO A 23 -21.09 8.44 10.03
CA PRO A 23 -22.09 9.04 10.88
C PRO A 23 -22.58 8.05 11.95
N ALA A 24 -22.42 8.43 13.21
CA ALA A 24 -23.08 7.88 14.41
C ALA A 24 -23.21 6.34 14.50
N PHE A 25 -22.12 5.61 14.31
CA PHE A 25 -22.03 4.24 14.80
C PHE A 25 -21.53 4.22 16.24
N ALA A 26 -21.95 3.21 17.01
CA ALA A 26 -21.50 2.98 18.39
C ALA A 26 -20.05 2.49 18.48
N TYR A 27 -19.26 2.59 17.39
CA TYR A 27 -17.90 2.12 17.26
C TYR A 27 -17.10 2.98 16.28
N SER A 28 -15.77 2.96 16.40
CA SER A 28 -14.83 3.51 15.42
C SER A 28 -14.42 2.42 14.44
N LYS A 29 -14.18 2.79 13.18
CA LYS A 29 -13.78 1.84 12.14
C LYS A 29 -12.43 2.23 11.52
N GLU A 30 -11.49 1.28 11.50
CA GLU A 30 -10.21 1.40 10.83
C GLU A 30 -10.12 0.39 9.68
N GLU A 31 -9.69 0.86 8.52
CA GLU A 31 -9.48 0.01 7.35
C GLU A 31 -7.99 -0.09 7.01
N THR A 32 -7.51 -1.29 6.78
CA THR A 32 -6.15 -1.54 6.27
C THR A 32 -6.21 -2.38 5.00
N VAL A 33 -5.67 -1.85 3.92
CA VAL A 33 -5.63 -2.53 2.61
C VAL A 33 -4.27 -3.16 2.37
N TYR A 34 -4.25 -4.48 2.14
CA TYR A 34 -3.06 -5.26 1.80
C TYR A 34 -3.12 -5.69 0.35
N SER A 35 -2.21 -5.21 -0.47
CA SER A 35 -2.14 -5.62 -1.87
C SER A 35 -0.80 -6.27 -2.22
N LYS A 36 -0.86 -7.43 -2.87
CA LYS A 36 0.29 -8.05 -3.53
C LYS A 36 0.33 -7.60 -4.98
N LEU A 37 1.47 -7.09 -5.38
CA LEU A 37 1.67 -6.57 -6.73
C LEU A 37 2.60 -7.48 -7.55
N LYS A 38 2.46 -7.41 -8.86
CA LYS A 38 3.44 -7.98 -9.79
C LYS A 38 4.68 -7.08 -9.85
N THR A 39 5.76 -7.58 -10.41
CA THR A 39 7.03 -6.83 -10.53
C THR A 39 6.94 -5.51 -11.30
N ASN A 40 5.91 -5.33 -12.11
CA ASN A 40 5.64 -4.09 -12.84
C ASN A 40 4.70 -3.11 -12.10
N GLY A 41 4.30 -3.45 -10.86
CA GLY A 41 3.40 -2.63 -10.03
C GLY A 41 1.91 -2.96 -10.19
N THR A 42 1.49 -3.81 -11.15
CA THR A 42 0.07 -4.16 -11.27
C THR A 42 -0.40 -5.07 -10.15
N GLU A 43 -1.62 -4.87 -9.71
CA GLU A 43 -2.24 -5.66 -8.66
C GLU A 43 -2.36 -7.15 -9.04
N LYS A 44 -2.18 -8.00 -8.05
CA LYS A 44 -2.40 -9.44 -8.15
C LYS A 44 -3.51 -9.91 -7.24
N THR A 45 -3.52 -9.43 -6.00
CA THR A 45 -4.51 -9.82 -4.97
C THR A 45 -4.56 -8.71 -3.94
N THR A 46 -5.77 -8.28 -3.60
CA THR A 46 -6.02 -7.30 -2.57
C THR A 46 -6.94 -7.89 -1.51
N VAL A 47 -6.58 -7.70 -0.25
CA VAL A 47 -7.34 -8.06 0.94
C VAL A 47 -7.49 -6.80 1.77
N VAL A 48 -8.68 -6.55 2.23
CA VAL A 48 -9.00 -5.47 3.16
C VAL A 48 -9.19 -6.07 4.55
N SER A 49 -8.59 -5.48 5.54
CA SER A 49 -8.76 -5.80 6.95
C SER A 49 -9.48 -4.63 7.62
N GLU A 50 -10.57 -4.93 8.25
CA GLU A 50 -11.39 -3.98 9.00
C GLU A 50 -11.25 -4.25 10.48
N HIS A 51 -11.12 -3.20 11.26
CA HIS A 51 -11.14 -3.22 12.72
C HIS A 51 -12.29 -2.34 13.20
N LEU A 52 -13.29 -2.94 13.82
CA LEU A 52 -14.37 -2.25 14.50
C LEU A 52 -14.00 -2.16 15.98
N ILE A 53 -13.72 -0.94 16.43
CA ILE A 53 -13.31 -0.65 17.81
C ILE A 53 -14.58 -0.40 18.63
N ASN A 54 -14.91 -1.30 19.52
CA ASN A 54 -16.16 -1.31 20.29
C ASN A 54 -16.05 -0.51 21.59
N ASP A 55 -15.86 0.80 21.48
CA ASP A 55 -15.65 1.70 22.62
C ASP A 55 -16.84 1.76 23.60
N GLN A 56 -18.04 1.39 23.14
CA GLN A 56 -19.30 1.46 23.90
C GLN A 56 -19.67 0.11 24.55
N ASN A 57 -18.87 -0.94 24.36
CA ASN A 57 -19.14 -2.29 24.82
C ASN A 57 -20.50 -2.84 24.34
N GLU A 58 -20.88 -2.51 23.11
CA GLU A 58 -22.12 -2.99 22.52
C GLU A 58 -22.08 -4.50 22.29
N THR A 59 -23.23 -5.16 22.43
CA THR A 59 -23.37 -6.61 22.17
C THR A 59 -23.67 -6.91 20.69
N SER A 60 -23.89 -5.88 19.88
CA SER A 60 -24.12 -5.98 18.44
C SER A 60 -23.54 -4.75 17.76
N LEU A 61 -22.80 -4.97 16.66
CA LEU A 61 -22.25 -3.90 15.83
C LEU A 61 -22.82 -4.00 14.42
N ASP A 62 -23.54 -2.96 13.99
CA ASP A 62 -24.06 -2.82 12.64
C ASP A 62 -23.00 -2.16 11.76
N ASP A 63 -22.59 -2.80 10.68
CA ASP A 63 -21.55 -2.33 9.78
C ASP A 63 -22.01 -2.41 8.32
N GLN A 64 -21.34 -1.66 7.45
CA GLN A 64 -21.53 -1.70 6.01
C GLN A 64 -20.21 -2.10 5.33
N SER A 65 -20.27 -3.11 4.47
CA SER A 65 -19.11 -3.57 3.74
C SER A 65 -19.44 -4.07 2.34
N SER A 66 -18.66 -3.64 1.36
CA SER A 66 -18.73 -4.16 -0.02
C SER A 66 -17.81 -5.37 -0.25
N LEU A 67 -17.11 -5.81 0.80
CA LEU A 67 -16.15 -6.90 0.73
C LEU A 67 -16.83 -8.25 0.46
N LYS A 68 -16.11 -9.12 -0.22
CA LYS A 68 -16.53 -10.50 -0.48
C LYS A 68 -15.69 -11.48 0.32
N LYS A 69 -16.29 -12.63 0.64
CA LYS A 69 -15.61 -13.71 1.39
C LYS A 69 -15.11 -13.23 2.76
N ILE A 70 -15.96 -12.49 3.44
CA ILE A 70 -15.67 -11.93 4.77
C ILE A 70 -15.43 -13.05 5.77
N LYS A 71 -14.41 -12.85 6.62
CA LYS A 71 -14.05 -13.77 7.71
C LYS A 71 -13.59 -12.97 8.92
N ASN A 72 -14.07 -13.34 10.11
CA ASN A 72 -13.45 -12.93 11.35
C ASN A 72 -12.01 -13.50 11.40
N VAL A 73 -11.02 -12.68 11.74
CA VAL A 73 -9.60 -13.09 11.79
C VAL A 73 -8.99 -13.01 13.18
N ASN A 74 -9.76 -12.53 14.18
CA ASN A 74 -9.33 -12.43 15.56
C ASN A 74 -10.52 -12.63 16.50
N GLY A 75 -10.89 -13.88 16.75
CA GLY A 75 -12.00 -14.23 17.65
C GLY A 75 -12.92 -15.28 17.06
N LYS A 76 -14.08 -15.45 17.70
CA LYS A 76 -15.11 -16.43 17.32
C LYS A 76 -16.46 -15.78 17.00
N GLU A 77 -16.53 -14.46 17.09
CA GLU A 77 -17.72 -13.66 16.85
C GLU A 77 -18.24 -13.94 15.45
N THR A 78 -19.53 -14.08 15.35
CA THR A 78 -20.24 -14.36 14.10
C THR A 78 -20.99 -13.12 13.62
N PHE A 79 -21.35 -13.13 12.37
CA PHE A 79 -22.16 -12.05 11.77
C PHE A 79 -23.28 -12.60 10.91
N LYS A 80 -24.33 -11.80 10.78
CA LYS A 80 -25.35 -11.94 9.74
C LYS A 80 -25.07 -10.96 8.64
N GLN A 81 -25.24 -11.37 7.39
CA GLN A 81 -25.04 -10.51 6.23
C GLN A 81 -26.31 -10.45 5.39
N ASP A 82 -26.73 -9.23 5.05
CA ASP A 82 -27.78 -8.97 4.08
C ASP A 82 -27.29 -7.86 3.11
N GLY A 83 -26.98 -8.26 1.89
CA GLY A 83 -26.34 -7.37 0.90
C GLY A 83 -24.99 -6.85 1.40
N SER A 84 -24.88 -5.53 1.60
CA SER A 84 -23.71 -4.86 2.19
C SER A 84 -23.80 -4.69 3.70
N SER A 85 -24.94 -4.94 4.31
CA SER A 85 -25.13 -4.81 5.75
C SER A 85 -24.58 -6.03 6.48
N LEU A 86 -23.79 -5.78 7.52
CA LEU A 86 -23.23 -6.80 8.42
C LEU A 86 -23.69 -6.49 9.83
N VAL A 87 -24.22 -7.49 10.52
CA VAL A 87 -24.57 -7.38 11.95
C VAL A 87 -23.71 -8.36 12.72
N TRP A 88 -22.68 -7.85 13.37
CA TRP A 88 -21.77 -8.62 14.20
C TRP A 88 -22.37 -8.84 15.59
N GLN A 89 -22.26 -10.05 16.13
CA GLN A 89 -22.63 -10.35 17.51
C GLN A 89 -21.35 -10.37 18.33
N THR A 90 -21.22 -9.48 19.30
CA THR A 90 -20.08 -9.42 20.20
C THR A 90 -20.44 -10.07 21.53
N THR A 91 -19.47 -10.70 22.17
CA THR A 91 -19.56 -11.15 23.54
C THR A 91 -18.69 -10.25 24.38
N ASP A 92 -19.20 -9.71 25.49
CA ASP A 92 -18.43 -8.87 26.42
C ASP A 92 -17.80 -7.60 25.78
N GLY A 93 -18.42 -7.04 24.75
CA GLY A 93 -17.98 -5.77 24.15
C GLY A 93 -16.65 -5.79 23.42
N GLN A 94 -16.25 -6.95 22.88
CA GLN A 94 -14.98 -7.06 22.15
C GLN A 94 -14.99 -6.33 20.82
N ASP A 95 -13.80 -5.92 20.40
CA ASP A 95 -13.55 -5.43 19.06
C ASP A 95 -13.72 -6.54 18.02
N ILE A 96 -14.11 -6.17 16.81
CA ILE A 96 -14.22 -7.09 15.69
C ILE A 96 -13.10 -6.83 14.68
N TYR A 97 -12.39 -7.90 14.33
CA TYR A 97 -11.38 -7.88 13.28
C TYR A 97 -11.82 -8.81 12.15
N TYR A 98 -12.13 -8.26 11.00
CA TYR A 98 -12.50 -9.11 9.88
C TYR A 98 -11.72 -8.76 8.62
N GLN A 99 -11.64 -9.71 7.71
CA GLN A 99 -10.99 -9.53 6.42
C GLN A 99 -11.93 -9.98 5.30
N GLY A 100 -11.80 -9.31 4.16
CA GLY A 100 -12.49 -9.67 2.94
C GLY A 100 -11.67 -9.33 1.70
N LYS A 101 -12.20 -9.72 0.55
CA LYS A 101 -11.62 -9.39 -0.75
C LYS A 101 -12.39 -8.24 -1.38
N THR A 102 -11.66 -7.34 -2.00
CA THR A 102 -12.24 -6.28 -2.83
C THR A 102 -11.87 -6.46 -4.30
N THR A 103 -12.71 -5.94 -5.17
CA THR A 103 -12.44 -5.74 -6.61
C THR A 103 -12.24 -4.27 -6.95
N ASN A 104 -12.35 -3.38 -5.96
CA ASN A 104 -12.11 -1.97 -6.14
C ASN A 104 -10.64 -1.71 -6.45
N SER A 105 -10.36 -0.73 -7.28
CA SER A 105 -9.00 -0.27 -7.54
C SER A 105 -8.38 0.31 -6.28
N LEU A 106 -7.06 0.21 -6.16
CA LEU A 106 -6.33 0.87 -5.07
C LEU A 106 -6.44 2.40 -5.22
N PRO A 107 -6.62 3.14 -4.12
CA PRO A 107 -6.62 4.60 -4.14
C PRO A 107 -5.29 5.19 -4.63
N VAL A 108 -4.18 4.48 -4.40
CA VAL A 108 -2.90 4.80 -5.04
C VAL A 108 -2.44 3.58 -5.83
N SER A 109 -2.23 3.74 -7.11
CA SER A 109 -1.62 2.73 -7.98
C SER A 109 -0.15 3.02 -8.23
N MET A 110 0.61 1.98 -8.63
CA MET A 110 2.02 2.14 -8.95
C MET A 110 2.40 1.48 -10.27
N LYS A 111 3.43 2.01 -10.89
CA LYS A 111 4.09 1.44 -12.07
C LYS A 111 5.58 1.34 -11.83
N VAL A 112 6.15 0.15 -11.99
CA VAL A 112 7.59 -0.07 -11.81
C VAL A 112 8.26 -0.26 -13.16
N THR A 113 9.30 0.53 -13.39
CA THR A 113 10.14 0.48 -14.59
C THR A 113 11.57 0.13 -14.19
N TYR A 114 12.17 -0.81 -14.91
CA TYR A 114 13.55 -1.26 -14.70
C TYR A 114 14.42 -0.87 -15.88
N LYS A 115 15.64 -0.38 -15.60
CA LYS A 115 16.68 -0.15 -16.62
C LYS A 115 17.99 -0.78 -16.16
N LEU A 116 18.78 -1.28 -17.13
CA LEU A 116 20.15 -1.72 -16.95
C LEU A 116 21.01 -0.96 -17.97
N ASP A 117 22.03 -0.25 -17.48
CA ASP A 117 22.89 0.61 -18.30
C ASP A 117 22.08 1.58 -19.19
N GLY A 118 21.03 2.17 -18.59
CA GLY A 118 20.11 3.10 -19.25
C GLY A 118 19.06 2.48 -20.17
N LYS A 119 19.15 1.19 -20.46
CA LYS A 119 18.21 0.49 -21.36
C LYS A 119 17.06 -0.14 -20.58
N LYS A 120 15.81 0.22 -20.90
CA LYS A 120 14.61 -0.35 -20.31
C LYS A 120 14.49 -1.85 -20.62
N MET A 121 14.24 -2.67 -19.60
CA MET A 121 14.02 -4.09 -19.77
C MET A 121 13.11 -4.68 -18.68
N LYS A 122 12.58 -5.88 -18.93
CA LYS A 122 11.81 -6.61 -17.92
C LYS A 122 12.75 -7.16 -16.84
N LEU A 123 12.34 -7.15 -15.57
CA LEU A 123 13.14 -7.66 -14.46
C LEU A 123 13.71 -9.07 -14.72
N LYS A 124 12.90 -9.98 -15.27
CA LYS A 124 13.34 -11.34 -15.60
C LYS A 124 14.57 -11.40 -16.53
N ASN A 125 14.74 -10.39 -17.38
CA ASN A 125 15.85 -10.29 -18.34
C ASN A 125 17.09 -9.64 -17.72
N MET A 126 17.00 -9.09 -16.50
CA MET A 126 18.11 -8.51 -15.74
C MET A 126 18.80 -9.54 -14.84
N LEU A 127 18.11 -10.65 -14.53
CA LEU A 127 18.62 -11.66 -13.61
C LEU A 127 19.98 -12.20 -14.08
N GLY A 128 20.96 -12.16 -13.18
CA GLY A 128 22.33 -12.61 -13.43
C GLY A 128 23.20 -11.66 -14.25
N LYS A 129 22.68 -10.49 -14.67
CA LYS A 129 23.47 -9.45 -15.33
C LYS A 129 24.09 -8.52 -14.31
N LYS A 130 25.22 -7.90 -14.69
CA LYS A 130 25.90 -6.83 -13.95
C LYS A 130 25.76 -5.55 -14.74
N GLY A 131 25.73 -4.41 -14.05
CA GLY A 131 25.63 -3.09 -14.65
C GLY A 131 24.95 -2.09 -13.74
N LYS A 132 24.77 -0.87 -14.21
CA LYS A 132 24.03 0.17 -13.49
C LYS A 132 22.53 -0.11 -13.58
N VAL A 133 21.96 -0.52 -12.45
CA VAL A 133 20.51 -0.78 -12.32
C VAL A 133 19.79 0.51 -11.95
N GLU A 134 18.66 0.77 -12.58
CA GLU A 134 17.72 1.81 -12.18
C GLU A 134 16.34 1.21 -12.02
N ILE A 135 15.71 1.45 -10.85
CA ILE A 135 14.34 1.06 -10.54
C ILE A 135 13.56 2.34 -10.32
N GLN A 136 12.65 2.66 -11.23
CA GLN A 136 11.76 3.80 -11.10
C GLN A 136 10.37 3.31 -10.72
N ILE A 137 9.81 3.88 -9.67
CA ILE A 137 8.47 3.60 -9.16
C ILE A 137 7.66 4.89 -9.30
N ASP A 138 6.72 4.90 -10.23
CA ASP A 138 5.78 6.00 -10.44
C ASP A 138 4.50 5.68 -9.66
N TYR A 139 4.03 6.59 -8.84
CA TYR A 139 2.78 6.49 -8.08
C TYR A 139 1.72 7.38 -8.72
N THR A 140 0.49 6.89 -8.76
CA THR A 140 -0.67 7.64 -9.24
C THR A 140 -1.75 7.63 -8.18
N ASN A 141 -2.17 8.81 -7.76
CA ASN A 141 -3.33 8.99 -6.89
C ASN A 141 -4.60 8.91 -7.75
N ASN A 142 -5.50 8.00 -7.40
CA ASN A 142 -6.75 7.76 -8.11
C ASN A 142 -7.96 8.37 -7.39
N GLU A 143 -7.76 8.93 -6.18
CA GLU A 143 -8.84 9.44 -5.34
C GLU A 143 -8.92 10.95 -5.37
N LYS A 144 -10.12 11.45 -5.58
CA LYS A 144 -10.45 12.86 -5.55
C LYS A 144 -11.73 13.09 -4.76
N GLN A 145 -11.86 14.28 -4.21
CA GLN A 145 -13.05 14.72 -3.50
C GLN A 145 -13.40 16.14 -3.91
N ASP A 146 -14.67 16.47 -3.90
CA ASP A 146 -15.14 17.84 -4.04
C ASP A 146 -15.08 18.54 -2.67
N VAL A 147 -14.42 19.69 -2.64
CA VAL A 147 -14.35 20.56 -1.48
C VAL A 147 -14.79 21.96 -1.93
N ASP A 148 -15.97 22.38 -1.53
CA ASP A 148 -16.56 23.68 -1.86
C ASP A 148 -16.60 23.96 -3.38
N GLY A 149 -16.97 22.94 -4.19
CA GLY A 149 -17.04 23.02 -5.65
C GLY A 149 -15.70 22.95 -6.37
N LYS A 150 -14.61 22.65 -5.63
CA LYS A 150 -13.28 22.42 -6.20
C LYS A 150 -12.88 20.96 -6.04
N GLU A 151 -12.57 20.30 -7.16
CA GLU A 151 -12.06 18.92 -7.14
C GLU A 151 -10.59 18.90 -6.68
N LEU A 152 -10.33 18.24 -5.56
CA LEU A 152 -8.99 18.09 -4.98
C LEU A 152 -8.62 16.61 -4.87
N TYR A 153 -7.34 16.29 -5.04
CA TYR A 153 -6.82 14.97 -4.74
C TYR A 153 -6.78 14.72 -3.24
N VAL A 154 -7.27 13.56 -2.79
CA VAL A 154 -7.12 13.12 -1.40
C VAL A 154 -5.62 12.98 -1.09
N PRO A 155 -5.07 13.62 -0.05
CA PRO A 155 -3.64 13.56 0.21
C PRO A 155 -3.23 12.18 0.74
N PHE A 156 -2.34 11.50 0.03
CA PHE A 156 -1.69 10.27 0.46
C PHE A 156 -0.20 10.46 0.62
N VAL A 157 0.36 9.88 1.68
CA VAL A 157 1.81 9.73 1.85
C VAL A 157 2.16 8.26 1.64
N VAL A 158 3.05 8.02 0.70
CA VAL A 158 3.56 6.68 0.37
C VAL A 158 4.97 6.53 0.91
N THR A 159 5.22 5.51 1.72
CA THR A 159 6.55 5.12 2.14
C THR A 159 7.02 3.93 1.32
N THR A 160 8.18 4.04 0.69
CA THR A 160 8.84 2.96 -0.05
C THR A 160 9.97 2.42 0.79
N GLY A 161 10.01 1.11 1.00
CA GLY A 161 11.09 0.43 1.72
C GLY A 161 11.60 -0.80 0.96
N THR A 162 12.91 -0.96 0.86
CA THR A 162 13.53 -2.19 0.34
C THR A 162 14.90 -2.43 0.97
N MET A 163 15.38 -3.67 0.88
CA MET A 163 16.70 -4.06 1.35
C MET A 163 17.49 -4.73 0.23
N LEU A 164 18.73 -4.28 0.02
CA LEU A 164 19.66 -4.83 -0.96
C LEU A 164 20.93 -5.30 -0.28
N PRO A 165 21.46 -6.51 -0.61
CA PRO A 165 22.69 -7.03 0.01
C PRO A 165 23.92 -6.22 -0.41
N THR A 166 24.77 -5.83 0.54
CA THR A 166 26.02 -5.10 0.23
C THR A 166 27.02 -5.89 -0.61
N LYS A 167 26.91 -7.22 -0.63
CA LYS A 167 27.76 -8.11 -1.43
C LYS A 167 27.51 -8.00 -2.94
N THR A 168 26.32 -7.59 -3.34
CA THR A 168 25.90 -7.55 -4.75
C THR A 168 25.56 -6.15 -5.22
N ASP A 169 25.21 -5.25 -4.29
CA ASP A 169 24.68 -3.93 -4.59
C ASP A 169 25.47 -2.85 -3.84
N SER A 170 26.06 -1.92 -4.57
CA SER A 170 26.89 -0.84 -4.05
C SER A 170 26.59 0.48 -4.74
N ASN A 171 27.03 1.60 -4.15
CA ASN A 171 26.86 2.94 -4.68
C ASN A 171 25.37 3.28 -4.95
N ILE A 172 24.52 2.96 -3.97
CA ILE A 172 23.08 3.12 -4.11
C ILE A 172 22.69 4.56 -3.84
N GLU A 173 21.92 5.13 -4.75
CA GLU A 173 21.28 6.43 -4.62
C GLU A 173 19.76 6.27 -4.66
N VAL A 174 19.03 7.12 -3.97
CA VAL A 174 17.57 7.13 -3.97
C VAL A 174 17.04 8.57 -3.98
N THR A 175 16.05 8.82 -4.80
CA THR A 175 15.32 10.10 -4.77
C THR A 175 14.31 10.11 -3.64
N ASN A 176 14.06 11.28 -3.05
CA ASN A 176 13.09 11.49 -1.97
C ASN A 176 13.28 10.56 -0.78
N GLY A 177 14.53 10.17 -0.48
CA GLY A 177 14.80 9.18 0.55
C GLY A 177 16.24 9.12 1.04
N LYS A 178 16.54 8.04 1.77
CA LYS A 178 17.86 7.75 2.32
C LYS A 178 18.23 6.28 2.17
N VAL A 179 19.53 6.03 2.08
CA VAL A 179 20.14 4.69 2.14
C VAL A 179 20.89 4.58 3.46
N ILE A 180 20.60 3.52 4.22
CA ILE A 180 21.23 3.23 5.50
C ILE A 180 21.89 1.86 5.39
N SER A 181 23.23 1.81 5.53
CA SER A 181 23.96 0.54 5.51
C SER A 181 24.14 0.00 6.95
N ASN A 182 23.87 -1.29 7.14
CA ASN A 182 24.18 -2.01 8.38
C ASN A 182 25.35 -2.98 8.23
N GLY A 183 26.18 -2.83 7.19
CA GLY A 183 27.33 -3.69 6.88
C GLY A 183 26.98 -4.90 6.01
N SER A 184 25.87 -5.56 6.20
CA SER A 184 25.43 -6.71 5.41
C SER A 184 24.37 -6.36 4.35
N SER A 185 23.61 -5.30 4.61
CA SER A 185 22.52 -4.85 3.74
C SER A 185 22.45 -3.33 3.70
N ASN A 186 22.01 -2.81 2.58
CA ASN A 186 21.60 -1.42 2.41
C ASN A 186 20.08 -1.36 2.55
N ILE A 187 19.60 -0.64 3.55
CA ILE A 187 18.17 -0.36 3.77
C ILE A 187 17.87 0.94 3.04
N ILE A 188 16.95 0.90 2.11
CA ILE A 188 16.51 2.05 1.32
C ILE A 188 15.12 2.43 1.79
N MET A 189 14.94 3.70 2.15
CA MET A 189 13.66 4.26 2.53
C MET A 189 13.43 5.55 1.77
N ALA A 190 12.25 5.70 1.17
CA ALA A 190 11.87 6.90 0.44
C ALA A 190 10.40 7.22 0.65
N VAL A 191 10.02 8.46 0.37
CA VAL A 191 8.64 8.94 0.48
C VAL A 191 8.14 9.49 -0.84
N ALA A 192 6.83 9.37 -1.06
CA ALA A 192 6.13 10.00 -2.16
C ALA A 192 4.79 10.58 -1.68
N ALA A 193 4.27 11.57 -2.41
CA ALA A 193 2.97 12.17 -2.15
C ALA A 193 2.24 12.40 -3.48
N PRO A 194 1.75 11.31 -4.11
CA PRO A 194 1.21 11.38 -5.46
C PRO A 194 -0.04 12.26 -5.55
N GLY A 195 -0.09 13.08 -6.59
CA GLY A 195 -1.20 14.00 -6.85
C GLY A 195 -1.18 15.27 -6.01
N LEU A 196 -0.30 15.40 -5.01
CA LEU A 196 -0.25 16.58 -4.13
C LEU A 196 0.03 17.86 -4.92
N SER A 197 0.92 17.82 -5.91
CA SER A 197 1.24 18.95 -6.78
C SER A 197 0.01 19.56 -7.46
N LYS A 198 -0.97 18.73 -7.81
CA LYS A 198 -2.22 19.16 -8.47
C LYS A 198 -3.10 20.03 -7.59
N ASN A 199 -3.02 19.85 -6.28
CA ASN A 199 -3.74 20.68 -5.32
C ASN A 199 -3.10 22.05 -5.11
N TYR A 200 -1.85 22.23 -5.59
CA TYR A 200 -1.02 23.43 -5.44
C TYR A 200 -0.51 23.94 -6.80
N ASP A 201 -1.44 24.19 -7.72
CA ASP A 201 -1.18 24.80 -9.04
C ASP A 201 -0.06 24.11 -9.86
N ASN A 202 0.02 22.76 -9.76
CA ASN A 202 1.07 21.96 -10.39
C ASN A 202 2.48 22.34 -9.95
N ASN A 203 2.69 22.60 -8.67
CA ASN A 203 4.00 22.96 -8.12
C ASN A 203 5.06 21.92 -8.49
N GLU A 204 6.15 22.37 -9.15
CA GLU A 204 7.20 21.49 -9.70
C GLU A 204 7.97 20.73 -8.63
N GLU A 205 8.19 21.30 -7.44
CA GLU A 205 8.88 20.59 -6.35
C GLU A 205 8.02 19.46 -5.80
N LEU A 206 6.70 19.67 -5.70
CA LEU A 206 5.76 18.64 -5.27
C LEU A 206 5.56 17.58 -6.37
N GLU A 207 5.72 17.92 -7.64
CA GLU A 207 5.64 16.96 -8.75
C GLU A 207 6.72 15.88 -8.64
N LYS A 208 7.90 16.20 -8.11
CA LYS A 208 8.99 15.24 -7.85
C LYS A 208 8.59 14.15 -6.84
N LEU A 209 7.56 14.40 -6.02
CA LEU A 209 7.04 13.44 -5.05
C LEU A 209 6.08 12.41 -5.67
N ASN A 210 5.81 12.46 -6.96
CA ASN A 210 5.00 11.43 -7.63
C ASN A 210 5.79 10.14 -7.91
N SER A 211 7.11 10.14 -7.71
CA SER A 211 7.93 8.97 -8.00
C SER A 211 9.11 8.80 -7.05
N VAL A 212 9.61 7.56 -6.99
CA VAL A 212 10.87 7.21 -6.33
C VAL A 212 11.76 6.50 -7.34
N THR A 213 13.02 6.90 -7.43
CA THR A 213 14.03 6.24 -8.26
C THR A 213 15.19 5.76 -7.40
N ILE A 214 15.54 4.48 -7.55
CA ILE A 214 16.68 3.81 -6.92
C ILE A 214 17.70 3.48 -8.02
N LYS A 215 18.95 3.89 -7.80
CA LYS A 215 20.06 3.64 -8.74
C LYS A 215 21.22 2.96 -8.04
#